data_4171230346ce5c490b5ac35fa76fd56e
#
_entry.id   4171230346ce5c490b5ac35fa76fd56e
#
_cell.length_a   1.000
_cell.length_b   1.000
_cell.length_c   1.000
_cell.angle_alpha   90.00
_cell.angle_beta   90.00
_cell.angle_gamma   90.00
#
_symmetry.space_group_name_H-M   'P 1'
#
loop_
_entity.id
_entity.type
_entity.pdbx_description
1 polymer ?
#
loop_
_entity_poly.entity_id
_entity_poly.type
_entity_poly.pdbx_seq_one_letter_code
_entity_poly.pdbx_strand_id
1 'polypeptide(L)'
;MKKLITRRHAIALTATAVVAAPAIVRADAPYKRQLNMQSLNSGEKMKIVYWADGDYIPGALKEINWFMRDLRTGTATKMHTGLLDLLHEIDQLTPSKNPLYTMSGYRSPSTNAWLAAHSDAVDPSSFHMRGMAMDLTQDFSDPGMIYRVAKKLGRGGAGFYPNRHPFVHVDVGPPDTWVYPQRGRPDRAEEYDQEQAKKAES
;
A
#
# COMPACT_ATOMS: atom_id res chain seq x y z
N MET A 1 -46.82 -40.24 78.07
CA MET A 1 -46.20 -40.81 76.83
C MET A 1 -46.20 -39.77 75.77
N LYS A 2 -45.04 -39.16 75.45
CA LYS A 2 -44.89 -38.08 74.39
C LYS A 2 -44.43 -38.72 73.13
N LYS A 3 -45.19 -38.53 72.01
CA LYS A 3 -44.81 -38.95 70.64
C LYS A 3 -43.87 -37.93 70.03
N LEU A 4 -42.69 -38.36 69.63
CA LEU A 4 -41.77 -37.56 68.81
C LEU A 4 -42.24 -37.58 67.35
N ILE A 5 -42.37 -36.38 66.75
CA ILE A 5 -42.66 -36.18 65.37
C ILE A 5 -41.32 -35.86 64.69
N THR A 6 -40.85 -36.76 63.86
CA THR A 6 -39.65 -36.59 63.00
C THR A 6 -40.00 -35.76 61.76
N ARG A 7 -39.42 -34.57 61.61
CA ARG A 7 -39.52 -33.75 60.42
C ARG A 7 -38.51 -34.24 59.34
N ARG A 8 -39.02 -34.79 58.28
CA ARG A 8 -38.22 -35.08 57.07
C ARG A 8 -38.06 -33.77 56.23
N HIS A 9 -36.83 -33.29 56.13
CA HIS A 9 -36.53 -32.19 55.22
C HIS A 9 -36.39 -32.74 53.84
N ALA A 10 -37.28 -32.34 52.93
CA ALA A 10 -37.15 -32.57 51.48
C ALA A 10 -36.25 -31.45 50.88
N ILE A 11 -35.08 -31.84 50.42
CA ILE A 11 -34.20 -30.93 49.68
C ILE A 11 -34.64 -31.00 48.21
N ALA A 12 -35.24 -29.89 47.72
CA ALA A 12 -35.56 -29.74 46.30
C ALA A 12 -34.27 -29.31 45.56
N LEU A 13 -33.74 -30.15 44.71
CA LEU A 13 -32.68 -29.80 43.77
C LEU A 13 -33.31 -29.06 42.61
N THR A 14 -33.10 -27.75 42.52
CA THR A 14 -33.41 -26.97 41.33
C THR A 14 -32.28 -27.10 40.33
N ALA A 15 -32.47 -27.86 39.26
CA ALA A 15 -31.54 -27.92 38.11
C ALA A 15 -31.71 -26.67 37.27
N THR A 16 -30.73 -25.77 37.35
CA THR A 16 -30.63 -24.60 36.43
C THR A 16 -30.11 -25.09 35.10
N ALA A 17 -30.97 -25.18 34.10
CA ALA A 17 -30.56 -25.43 32.72
C ALA A 17 -29.86 -24.19 32.17
N VAL A 18 -28.54 -24.25 31.98
CA VAL A 18 -27.77 -23.24 31.25
C VAL A 18 -28.07 -23.45 29.78
N VAL A 19 -28.93 -22.62 29.23
CA VAL A 19 -29.14 -22.54 27.77
C VAL A 19 -27.91 -21.82 27.19
N ALA A 20 -26.98 -22.59 26.63
CA ALA A 20 -25.88 -22.04 25.83
C ALA A 20 -26.48 -21.43 24.59
N ALA A 21 -26.54 -20.10 24.50
CA ALA A 21 -26.88 -19.40 23.28
C ALA A 21 -25.79 -19.74 22.21
N PRO A 22 -26.19 -20.08 20.97
CA PRO A 22 -25.22 -20.30 19.91
C PRO A 22 -24.41 -19.02 19.71
N ALA A 23 -23.08 -19.11 19.91
CA ALA A 23 -22.18 -18.03 19.54
C ALA A 23 -22.31 -17.86 18.02
N ILE A 24 -22.89 -16.75 17.60
CA ILE A 24 -22.87 -16.34 16.19
C ILE A 24 -21.41 -16.00 15.90
N VAL A 25 -20.67 -16.94 15.33
CA VAL A 25 -19.37 -16.69 14.73
C VAL A 25 -19.66 -15.76 13.54
N ARG A 26 -19.48 -14.45 13.73
CA ARG A 26 -19.41 -13.53 12.61
C ARG A 26 -18.18 -13.97 11.81
N ALA A 27 -18.40 -14.57 10.66
CA ALA A 27 -17.36 -14.71 9.67
C ALA A 27 -16.90 -13.29 9.33
N ASP A 28 -15.67 -12.94 9.71
CA ASP A 28 -15.08 -11.68 9.26
C ASP A 28 -15.16 -11.63 7.74
N ALA A 29 -15.59 -10.48 7.20
CA ALA A 29 -15.65 -10.31 5.77
C ALA A 29 -14.29 -10.66 5.17
N PRO A 30 -14.21 -11.42 4.06
CA PRO A 30 -12.95 -11.85 3.50
C PRO A 30 -12.04 -10.63 3.24
N TYR A 31 -10.80 -10.71 3.72
CA TYR A 31 -9.82 -9.64 3.58
C TYR A 31 -9.57 -9.34 2.10
N LYS A 32 -9.69 -8.07 1.73
CA LYS A 32 -9.49 -7.59 0.36
C LYS A 32 -8.51 -6.43 0.37
N ARG A 33 -7.63 -6.37 -0.64
CA ARG A 33 -6.79 -5.20 -0.86
C ARG A 33 -7.39 -4.37 -1.99
N GLN A 34 -7.56 -3.08 -1.72
CA GLN A 34 -8.10 -2.13 -2.68
C GLN A 34 -7.20 -0.90 -2.76
N LEU A 35 -7.26 -0.21 -3.89
CA LEU A 35 -6.68 1.11 -4.09
C LEU A 35 -7.80 2.11 -4.40
N ASN A 36 -7.71 3.29 -3.79
CA ASN A 36 -8.54 4.45 -4.09
C ASN A 36 -7.62 5.59 -4.52
N MET A 37 -7.58 5.90 -5.81
CA MET A 37 -6.60 6.80 -6.40
C MET A 37 -7.25 7.86 -7.29
N GLN A 38 -6.60 9.01 -7.39
CA GLN A 38 -6.93 10.06 -8.35
C GLN A 38 -5.65 10.62 -8.96
N SER A 39 -5.57 10.62 -10.28
CA SER A 39 -4.46 11.25 -11.01
C SER A 39 -4.61 12.77 -10.98
N LEU A 40 -3.59 13.48 -10.49
CA LEU A 40 -3.55 14.95 -10.52
C LEU A 40 -3.31 15.51 -11.92
N ASN A 41 -2.71 14.70 -12.81
CA ASN A 41 -2.35 15.14 -14.16
C ASN A 41 -3.46 14.87 -15.19
N SER A 42 -4.22 13.75 -15.07
CA SER A 42 -5.32 13.43 -15.99
C SER A 42 -6.71 13.67 -15.41
N GLY A 43 -6.82 13.81 -14.08
CA GLY A 43 -8.10 13.89 -13.39
C GLY A 43 -8.83 12.54 -13.24
N GLU A 44 -8.31 11.48 -13.84
CA GLU A 44 -8.89 10.13 -13.76
C GLU A 44 -8.95 9.66 -12.30
N LYS A 45 -10.03 8.95 -11.98
CA LYS A 45 -10.25 8.37 -10.64
C LYS A 45 -10.41 6.87 -10.76
N MET A 46 -9.87 6.14 -9.80
CA MET A 46 -10.01 4.69 -9.72
C MET A 46 -10.22 4.24 -8.28
N LYS A 47 -11.22 3.38 -8.08
CA LYS A 47 -11.38 2.63 -6.82
C LYS A 47 -11.58 1.18 -7.18
N ILE A 48 -10.60 0.32 -6.85
CA ILE A 48 -10.56 -1.05 -7.35
C ILE A 48 -10.02 -2.02 -6.31
N VAL A 49 -10.68 -3.17 -6.15
CA VAL A 49 -10.15 -4.33 -5.42
C VAL A 49 -9.25 -5.10 -6.38
N TYR A 50 -7.97 -5.25 -6.04
CA TYR A 50 -6.99 -5.90 -6.89
C TYR A 50 -6.49 -7.24 -6.33
N TRP A 51 -6.82 -7.54 -5.07
CA TRP A 51 -6.51 -8.81 -4.42
C TRP A 51 -7.68 -9.23 -3.53
N ALA A 52 -8.13 -10.48 -3.66
CA ALA A 52 -9.18 -11.09 -2.85
C ALA A 52 -9.01 -12.61 -2.86
N ASP A 53 -9.50 -13.27 -1.82
CA ASP A 53 -9.55 -14.73 -1.70
C ASP A 53 -8.20 -15.44 -1.92
N GLY A 54 -7.09 -14.77 -1.56
CA GLY A 54 -5.73 -15.30 -1.68
C GLY A 54 -5.00 -14.93 -2.96
N ASP A 55 -5.67 -14.33 -3.97
CA ASP A 55 -5.12 -14.12 -5.29
C ASP A 55 -5.23 -12.67 -5.80
N TYR A 56 -4.30 -12.27 -6.67
CA TYR A 56 -4.42 -11.05 -7.45
C TYR A 56 -5.45 -11.21 -8.57
N ILE A 57 -6.29 -10.19 -8.77
CA ILE A 57 -7.35 -10.18 -9.78
C ILE A 57 -6.77 -9.68 -11.12
N PRO A 58 -6.58 -10.53 -12.15
CA PRO A 58 -5.88 -10.15 -13.38
C PRO A 58 -6.52 -8.97 -14.13
N GLY A 59 -7.85 -8.88 -14.12
CA GLY A 59 -8.59 -7.76 -14.72
C GLY A 59 -8.26 -6.44 -14.03
N ALA A 60 -8.29 -6.43 -12.69
CA ALA A 60 -7.96 -5.26 -11.89
C ALA A 60 -6.50 -4.81 -12.10
N LEU A 61 -5.55 -5.75 -12.20
CA LEU A 61 -4.16 -5.41 -12.50
C LEU A 61 -4.00 -4.73 -13.87
N LYS A 62 -4.77 -5.14 -14.89
CA LYS A 62 -4.76 -4.48 -16.21
C LYS A 62 -5.27 -3.04 -16.14
N GLU A 63 -6.34 -2.81 -15.40
CA GLU A 63 -6.91 -1.47 -15.19
C GLU A 63 -5.93 -0.58 -14.42
N ILE A 64 -5.27 -1.09 -13.38
CA ILE A 64 -4.24 -0.39 -12.63
C ILE A 64 -3.06 -0.03 -13.52
N ASN A 65 -2.57 -0.97 -14.34
CA ASN A 65 -1.47 -0.72 -15.27
C ASN A 65 -1.81 0.43 -16.23
N TRP A 66 -3.05 0.48 -16.71
CA TRP A 66 -3.52 1.56 -17.59
C TRP A 66 -3.66 2.89 -16.85
N PHE A 67 -4.21 2.88 -15.65
CA PHE A 67 -4.33 4.09 -14.82
C PHE A 67 -2.95 4.70 -14.50
N MET A 68 -1.96 3.86 -14.21
CA MET A 68 -0.59 4.26 -13.86
C MET A 68 0.33 4.44 -15.07
N ARG A 69 -0.20 4.49 -16.30
CA ARG A 69 0.57 4.66 -17.54
C ARG A 69 1.35 5.95 -17.60
N ASP A 70 2.33 5.99 -18.47
CA ASP A 70 3.01 7.21 -18.88
C ASP A 70 2.03 8.09 -19.69
N LEU A 71 1.58 9.20 -19.12
CA LEU A 71 0.61 10.09 -19.76
C LEU A 71 1.20 10.88 -20.94
N ARG A 72 2.53 11.00 -21.05
CA ARG A 72 3.18 11.71 -22.18
C ARG A 72 3.20 10.85 -23.44
N THR A 73 3.45 9.56 -23.28
CA THR A 73 3.54 8.62 -24.40
C THR A 73 2.29 7.75 -24.58
N GLY A 74 1.38 7.75 -23.59
CA GLY A 74 0.22 6.87 -23.57
C GLY A 74 0.58 5.38 -23.34
N THR A 75 1.83 5.06 -23.03
CA THR A 75 2.27 3.68 -22.85
C THR A 75 2.10 3.19 -21.40
N ALA A 76 1.70 1.94 -21.26
CA ALA A 76 1.56 1.27 -19.96
C ALA A 76 2.59 0.14 -19.82
N THR A 77 2.91 -0.23 -18.59
CA THR A 77 3.71 -1.40 -18.26
C THR A 77 3.02 -2.22 -17.18
N LYS A 78 3.52 -3.43 -16.93
CA LYS A 78 3.09 -4.23 -15.80
C LYS A 78 3.64 -3.61 -14.52
N MET A 79 2.75 -3.05 -13.70
CA MET A 79 3.14 -2.54 -12.39
C MET A 79 3.46 -3.69 -11.43
N HIS A 80 4.49 -3.51 -10.62
CA HIS A 80 4.92 -4.51 -9.65
C HIS A 80 3.87 -4.66 -8.54
N THR A 81 3.40 -5.89 -8.29
CA THR A 81 2.34 -6.14 -7.30
C THR A 81 2.73 -5.74 -5.89
N GLY A 82 4.01 -5.89 -5.53
CA GLY A 82 4.54 -5.39 -4.26
C GLY A 82 4.40 -3.87 -4.08
N LEU A 83 4.44 -3.09 -5.17
CA LEU A 83 4.15 -1.65 -5.12
C LEU A 83 2.67 -1.41 -4.78
N LEU A 84 1.76 -2.19 -5.39
CA LEU A 84 0.32 -2.06 -5.10
C LEU A 84 0.03 -2.39 -3.64
N ASP A 85 0.69 -3.42 -3.09
CA ASP A 85 0.58 -3.80 -1.69
C ASP A 85 1.15 -2.72 -0.76
N LEU A 86 2.30 -2.12 -1.12
CA LEU A 86 2.87 -0.99 -0.37
C LEU A 86 1.93 0.21 -0.35
N LEU A 87 1.33 0.56 -1.50
CA LEU A 87 0.37 1.66 -1.60
C LEU A 87 -0.88 1.38 -0.76
N HIS A 88 -1.38 0.15 -0.77
CA HIS A 88 -2.50 -0.26 0.08
C HIS A 88 -2.16 -0.12 1.57
N GLU A 89 -1.01 -0.60 2.02
CA GLU A 89 -0.57 -0.47 3.42
C GLU A 89 -0.41 0.99 3.84
N ILE A 90 0.16 1.83 2.98
CA ILE A 90 0.28 3.27 3.22
C ILE A 90 -1.11 3.88 3.42
N ASP A 91 -2.06 3.60 2.52
CA ASP A 91 -3.44 4.11 2.60
C ASP A 91 -4.15 3.67 3.89
N GLN A 92 -3.93 2.43 4.34
CA GLN A 92 -4.51 1.92 5.59
C GLN A 92 -3.90 2.57 6.85
N LEU A 93 -2.63 2.95 6.80
CA LEU A 93 -1.89 3.49 7.94
C LEU A 93 -1.93 5.02 8.01
N THR A 94 -2.34 5.70 6.94
CA THR A 94 -2.57 7.14 6.96
C THR A 94 -3.95 7.45 7.53
N PRO A 95 -4.10 8.47 8.38
CA PRO A 95 -5.40 8.85 8.95
C PRO A 95 -6.32 9.53 7.93
N SER A 96 -5.79 9.99 6.80
CA SER A 96 -6.55 10.65 5.74
C SER A 96 -7.56 9.67 5.10
N LYS A 97 -8.74 10.18 4.77
CA LYS A 97 -9.77 9.46 4.00
C LYS A 97 -9.83 9.89 2.54
N ASN A 98 -8.95 10.78 2.14
CA ASN A 98 -8.79 11.19 0.75
C ASN A 98 -8.22 10.04 -0.09
N PRO A 99 -8.46 10.03 -1.41
CA PRO A 99 -7.76 9.10 -2.29
C PRO A 99 -6.24 9.38 -2.28
N LEU A 100 -5.45 8.41 -2.66
CA LEU A 100 -4.06 8.63 -3.02
C LEU A 100 -4.01 9.46 -4.31
N TYR A 101 -3.55 10.71 -4.23
CA TYR A 101 -3.38 11.58 -5.39
C TYR A 101 -2.08 11.25 -6.09
N THR A 102 -2.15 10.67 -7.30
CA THR A 102 -0.97 10.21 -8.04
C THR A 102 -0.47 11.30 -8.97
N MET A 103 0.84 11.51 -9.01
CA MET A 103 1.53 12.47 -9.89
C MET A 103 2.29 11.77 -11.01
N SER A 104 2.95 10.63 -10.73
CA SER A 104 3.70 9.87 -11.71
C SER A 104 3.72 8.40 -11.31
N GLY A 105 3.26 7.51 -12.20
CA GLY A 105 3.41 6.06 -12.09
C GLY A 105 4.53 5.58 -13.00
N TYR A 106 4.20 4.77 -14.01
CA TYR A 106 5.16 4.36 -15.02
C TYR A 106 5.69 5.55 -15.83
N ARG A 107 7.00 5.54 -16.09
CA ARG A 107 7.68 6.45 -17.00
C ARG A 107 8.36 5.63 -18.11
N SER A 108 8.02 5.90 -19.36
CA SER A 108 8.77 5.32 -20.48
C SER A 108 10.24 5.79 -20.46
N PRO A 109 11.17 5.04 -21.05
CA PRO A 109 12.57 5.47 -21.12
C PRO A 109 12.73 6.87 -21.73
N SER A 110 11.95 7.20 -22.76
CA SER A 110 11.98 8.53 -23.39
C SER A 110 11.48 9.65 -22.45
N THR A 111 10.41 9.40 -21.70
CA THR A 111 9.93 10.36 -20.69
C THR A 111 10.94 10.53 -19.57
N ASN A 112 11.53 9.43 -19.07
CA ASN A 112 12.53 9.51 -18.00
C ASN A 112 13.80 10.26 -18.46
N ALA A 113 14.29 9.98 -19.65
CA ALA A 113 15.43 10.67 -20.23
C ALA A 113 15.16 12.19 -20.40
N TRP A 114 13.97 12.54 -20.87
CA TRP A 114 13.58 13.95 -20.98
C TRP A 114 13.55 14.64 -19.60
N LEU A 115 12.96 13.99 -18.60
CA LEU A 115 12.90 14.52 -17.23
C LEU A 115 14.29 14.68 -16.61
N ALA A 116 15.17 13.69 -16.74
CA ALA A 116 16.53 13.72 -16.22
C ALA A 116 17.38 14.84 -16.87
N ALA A 117 17.13 15.14 -18.14
CA ALA A 117 17.79 16.27 -18.82
C ALA A 117 17.32 17.64 -18.32
N HIS A 118 16.19 17.72 -17.60
CA HIS A 118 15.57 18.98 -17.13
C HIS A 118 15.49 19.10 -15.62
N SER A 119 15.94 18.08 -14.86
CA SER A 119 15.83 18.07 -13.40
C SER A 119 16.83 17.11 -12.76
N ASP A 120 17.65 17.64 -11.87
CA ASP A 120 18.58 16.86 -11.02
C ASP A 120 17.85 15.97 -9.98
N ALA A 121 16.53 16.09 -9.87
CA ALA A 121 15.70 15.27 -8.99
C ALA A 121 15.33 13.92 -9.62
N VAL A 122 15.66 13.71 -10.90
CA VAL A 122 15.28 12.49 -11.64
C VAL A 122 16.50 11.62 -11.86
N ASP A 123 16.41 10.39 -11.38
CA ASP A 123 17.40 9.35 -11.59
C ASP A 123 17.30 8.81 -13.04
N PRO A 124 18.39 8.77 -13.82
CA PRO A 124 18.41 8.15 -15.15
C PRO A 124 17.99 6.68 -15.15
N SER A 125 18.26 5.94 -14.06
CA SER A 125 17.94 4.50 -13.88
C SER A 125 16.69 4.25 -13.04
N SER A 126 15.74 5.15 -13.09
CA SER A 126 14.57 5.24 -12.21
C SER A 126 13.71 3.95 -12.15
N PHE A 127 13.27 3.58 -10.94
CA PHE A 127 12.29 2.51 -10.70
C PHE A 127 10.92 2.78 -11.35
N HIS A 128 10.59 4.01 -11.70
CA HIS A 128 9.40 4.32 -12.48
C HIS A 128 9.41 3.63 -13.86
N MET A 129 10.58 3.48 -14.50
CA MET A 129 10.70 2.76 -15.78
C MET A 129 10.43 1.25 -15.68
N ARG A 130 10.41 0.72 -14.47
CA ARG A 130 10.19 -0.72 -14.18
C ARG A 130 8.80 -1.00 -13.61
N GLY A 131 7.95 0.03 -13.49
CA GLY A 131 6.65 -0.09 -12.82
C GLY A 131 6.76 -0.38 -11.31
N MET A 132 7.87 -0.01 -10.69
CA MET A 132 8.20 -0.29 -9.29
C MET A 132 8.12 0.93 -8.38
N ALA A 133 7.75 2.11 -8.90
CA ALA A 133 7.69 3.36 -8.15
C ALA A 133 6.44 4.18 -8.45
N MET A 134 6.08 5.03 -7.49
CA MET A 134 4.98 5.99 -7.57
C MET A 134 5.35 7.30 -6.88
N ASP A 135 5.07 8.43 -7.55
CA ASP A 135 5.07 9.76 -6.94
C ASP A 135 3.62 10.15 -6.59
N LEU A 136 3.37 10.49 -5.33
CA LEU A 136 2.02 10.72 -4.83
C LEU A 136 1.95 11.66 -3.61
N THR A 137 0.74 12.11 -3.32
CA THR A 137 0.36 12.78 -2.06
C THR A 137 -1.03 12.29 -1.64
N GLN A 138 -1.49 12.62 -0.44
CA GLN A 138 -2.83 12.27 0.02
C GLN A 138 -3.49 13.40 0.82
N ASP A 139 -2.74 14.06 1.66
CA ASP A 139 -3.22 15.17 2.45
C ASP A 139 -2.37 16.43 2.15
N PHE A 140 -3.01 17.43 1.57
CA PHE A 140 -2.33 18.69 1.22
C PHE A 140 -2.01 19.54 2.46
N SER A 141 -2.64 19.27 3.61
CA SER A 141 -2.31 19.93 4.88
C SER A 141 -1.11 19.30 5.58
N ASP A 142 -0.79 18.03 5.27
CA ASP A 142 0.38 17.32 5.76
C ASP A 142 1.04 16.49 4.63
N PRO A 143 1.72 17.13 3.68
CA PRO A 143 2.32 16.45 2.54
C PRO A 143 3.38 15.40 2.91
N GLY A 144 4.00 15.52 4.10
CA GLY A 144 5.02 14.58 4.58
C GLY A 144 4.46 13.31 5.23
N MET A 145 3.15 13.17 5.36
CA MET A 145 2.53 12.02 6.05
C MET A 145 2.89 10.69 5.41
N ILE A 146 2.70 10.55 4.09
CA ILE A 146 3.05 9.33 3.35
C ILE A 146 4.52 8.98 3.54
N TYR A 147 5.42 9.97 3.49
CA TYR A 147 6.85 9.76 3.72
C TYR A 147 7.12 9.12 5.09
N ARG A 148 6.50 9.64 6.16
CA ARG A 148 6.68 9.09 7.50
C ARG A 148 6.18 7.66 7.63
N VAL A 149 5.02 7.36 7.01
CA VAL A 149 4.46 6.00 6.98
C VAL A 149 5.36 5.07 6.17
N ALA A 150 5.74 5.43 4.94
CA ALA A 150 6.59 4.62 4.07
C ALA A 150 7.97 4.35 4.71
N LYS A 151 8.58 5.38 5.32
CA LYS A 151 9.83 5.25 6.09
C LYS A 151 9.69 4.26 7.25
N LYS A 152 8.58 4.29 7.98
CA LYS A 152 8.33 3.36 9.10
C LYS A 152 8.13 1.92 8.60
N LEU A 153 7.49 1.75 7.44
CA LEU A 153 7.30 0.43 6.82
C LEU A 153 8.63 -0.20 6.36
N GLY A 154 9.58 0.61 5.86
CA GLY A 154 10.90 0.14 5.45
C GLY A 154 10.88 -0.89 4.32
N ARG A 155 9.86 -0.89 3.46
CA ARG A 155 9.65 -1.92 2.41
C ARG A 155 10.27 -1.56 1.07
N GLY A 156 10.94 -0.43 0.98
CA GLY A 156 11.58 0.10 -0.22
C GLY A 156 12.02 1.53 -0.03
N GLY A 157 12.19 2.26 -1.11
CA GLY A 157 12.55 3.67 -1.06
C GLY A 157 11.39 4.57 -0.68
N ALA A 158 11.70 5.60 0.12
CA ALA A 158 10.80 6.69 0.44
C ALA A 158 11.53 8.03 0.33
N GLY A 159 11.09 8.90 -0.57
CA GLY A 159 11.67 10.22 -0.79
C GLY A 159 10.64 11.32 -0.59
N PHE A 160 10.95 12.34 0.20
CA PHE A 160 10.09 13.51 0.35
C PHE A 160 10.64 14.69 -0.46
N TYR A 161 9.79 15.31 -1.26
CA TYR A 161 10.08 16.44 -2.11
C TYR A 161 9.26 17.66 -1.68
N PRO A 162 9.78 18.47 -0.73
CA PRO A 162 9.06 19.62 -0.15
C PRO A 162 9.13 20.87 -1.04
N ASN A 163 8.79 20.73 -2.31
CA ASN A 163 8.74 21.85 -3.26
C ASN A 163 7.39 22.58 -3.26
N ARG A 164 7.15 23.44 -4.24
CA ARG A 164 5.88 24.19 -4.37
C ARG A 164 4.65 23.27 -4.44
N HIS A 165 4.80 22.08 -5.01
CA HIS A 165 3.79 21.03 -5.09
C HIS A 165 4.35 19.77 -4.41
N PRO A 166 4.31 19.71 -3.06
CA PRO A 166 5.01 18.67 -2.34
C PRO A 166 4.43 17.28 -2.64
N PHE A 167 5.35 16.33 -2.80
CA PHE A 167 4.99 14.94 -3.03
C PHE A 167 5.97 13.98 -2.35
N VAL A 168 5.59 12.72 -2.31
CA VAL A 168 6.41 11.63 -1.81
C VAL A 168 6.62 10.62 -2.93
N HIS A 169 7.88 10.25 -3.16
CA HIS A 169 8.25 9.08 -3.94
C HIS A 169 8.22 7.85 -3.05
N VAL A 170 7.62 6.77 -3.53
CA VAL A 170 7.72 5.44 -2.93
C VAL A 170 8.06 4.41 -3.98
N ASP A 171 8.91 3.45 -3.63
CA ASP A 171 9.28 2.34 -4.51
C ASP A 171 9.45 1.03 -3.73
N VAL A 172 9.58 -0.09 -4.45
CA VAL A 172 9.84 -1.43 -3.90
C VAL A 172 11.23 -1.95 -4.27
N GLY A 173 12.19 -1.04 -4.44
CA GLY A 173 13.61 -1.34 -4.53
C GLY A 173 14.25 -1.54 -3.13
N PRO A 174 15.58 -1.48 -3.03
CA PRO A 174 16.27 -1.52 -1.75
C PRO A 174 15.78 -0.44 -0.79
N PRO A 175 15.59 -0.72 0.50
CA PRO A 175 15.16 0.28 1.48
C PRO A 175 16.11 1.46 1.55
N ASP A 176 15.58 2.66 1.39
CA ASP A 176 16.31 3.92 1.53
C ASP A 176 15.35 5.07 1.86
N THR A 177 15.85 6.14 2.50
CA THR A 177 15.02 7.30 2.79
C THR A 177 15.78 8.60 2.55
N TRP A 178 15.13 9.59 1.92
CA TRP A 178 15.73 10.89 1.67
C TRP A 178 14.70 12.01 1.68
N VAL A 179 15.22 13.22 1.82
CA VAL A 179 14.48 14.47 1.61
C VAL A 179 15.25 15.27 0.53
N TYR A 180 14.57 15.65 -0.55
CA TYR A 180 15.19 16.42 -1.62
C TYR A 180 15.35 17.90 -1.22
N PRO A 181 16.45 18.60 -1.60
CA PRO A 181 17.55 18.12 -2.40
C PRO A 181 18.58 17.29 -1.59
N GLN A 182 18.96 16.14 -2.12
CA GLN A 182 20.03 15.32 -1.55
C GLN A 182 21.15 15.14 -2.58
N ARG A 183 22.39 15.50 -2.20
CA ARG A 183 23.58 15.31 -3.04
C ARG A 183 24.17 13.91 -2.82
N GLY A 184 24.69 13.31 -3.92
CA GLY A 184 25.49 12.09 -3.85
C GLY A 184 24.69 10.81 -3.53
N ARG A 185 23.45 10.75 -3.97
CA ARG A 185 22.65 9.53 -3.84
C ARG A 185 23.17 8.44 -4.78
N PRO A 186 23.43 7.20 -4.28
CA PRO A 186 23.79 6.07 -5.13
C PRO A 186 22.67 5.70 -6.12
N ASP A 187 23.05 5.11 -7.26
CA ASP A 187 22.09 4.54 -8.20
C ASP A 187 21.50 3.24 -7.62
N ARG A 188 20.38 3.38 -6.95
CA ARG A 188 19.68 2.26 -6.30
C ARG A 188 19.13 1.23 -7.28
N ALA A 189 18.89 1.63 -8.54
CA ALA A 189 18.40 0.71 -9.54
C ALA A 189 19.52 -0.22 -10.04
N GLU A 190 20.76 0.27 -10.15
CA GLU A 190 21.91 -0.58 -10.43
C GLU A 190 22.21 -1.55 -9.28
N GLU A 191 22.16 -1.08 -8.01
CA GLU A 191 22.34 -1.94 -6.85
C GLU A 191 21.30 -3.07 -6.83
N TYR A 192 20.04 -2.75 -7.10
CA TYR A 192 18.96 -3.73 -7.19
C TYR A 192 19.23 -4.78 -8.27
N ASP A 193 19.66 -4.37 -9.48
CA ASP A 193 19.95 -5.30 -10.57
C ASP A 193 21.10 -6.24 -10.25
N GLN A 194 22.17 -5.71 -9.63
CA GLN A 194 23.30 -6.53 -9.17
C GLN A 194 22.87 -7.56 -8.12
N GLU A 195 21.97 -7.19 -7.20
CA GLU A 195 21.44 -8.10 -6.20
C GLU A 195 20.56 -9.20 -6.81
N GLN A 196 19.70 -8.84 -7.79
CA GLN A 196 18.86 -9.82 -8.50
C GLN A 196 19.71 -10.79 -9.34
N ALA A 197 20.75 -10.29 -10.00
CA ALA A 197 21.68 -11.14 -10.75
C ALA A 197 22.36 -12.17 -9.82
N LYS A 198 22.88 -11.77 -8.68
CA LYS A 198 23.49 -12.66 -7.69
C LYS A 198 22.52 -13.72 -7.15
N LYS A 199 21.23 -13.35 -6.95
CA LYS A 199 20.20 -14.30 -6.52
C LYS A 199 19.80 -15.31 -7.59
N ALA A 200 19.95 -14.96 -8.88
CA ALA A 200 19.65 -15.86 -9.99
C ALA A 200 20.77 -16.88 -10.26
N GLU A 201 22.00 -16.61 -9.78
CA GLU A 201 23.18 -17.50 -9.92
C GLU A 201 23.34 -18.45 -8.71
N SER A 202 22.58 -18.25 -7.63
CA SER A 202 22.60 -19.06 -6.41
C SER A 202 21.50 -20.12 -6.41
#